data_1fe8c128c8764b35ded77ac24156ce9f
#
_entry.id   1fe8c128c8764b35ded77ac24156ce9f
#
_cell.length_a   1.000
_cell.length_b   1.000
_cell.length_c   1.000
_cell.angle_alpha   90.00
_cell.angle_beta   90.00
_cell.angle_gamma   90.00
#
_symmetry.space_group_name_H-M   'P 1'
#
loop_
_entity.id
_entity.type
_entity.pdbx_description
1 polymer ?
#
loop_
_entity_poly.entity_id
_entity_poly.type
_entity_poly.pdbx_seq_one_letter_code
_entity_poly.pdbx_strand_id
1 'polypeptide(L)'
;MKKRLLSMLLAVIMVLGLIPVNAFAAGKTVSQYFDGLPVTADPGTGTTAWKVGTKDGQEVLLSGSAGKSHSTSTLTLTFTEDSHLSFAYKVSSEAKYDKCTIKLGSTILVDGESGEQDWKGLEVDAKKGDKLTVEYKKDSSGDQNDDCVY
;
A
#
# COMPACT_ATOMS: atom_id res chain seq x y z
N MET A 1 -27.37 -27.45 -25.22
CA MET A 1 -26.02 -27.57 -24.67
C MET A 1 -25.86 -26.51 -23.61
N LYS A 2 -25.83 -26.90 -22.32
CA LYS A 2 -25.75 -25.96 -21.18
C LYS A 2 -24.28 -25.61 -20.94
N LYS A 3 -23.91 -24.35 -21.18
CA LYS A 3 -22.57 -23.83 -20.81
C LYS A 3 -22.52 -23.69 -19.31
N ARG A 4 -21.67 -24.50 -18.67
CA ARG A 4 -21.39 -24.40 -17.23
C ARG A 4 -20.41 -23.22 -17.04
N LEU A 5 -20.88 -22.13 -16.43
CA LEU A 5 -20.02 -21.11 -15.86
C LEU A 5 -19.28 -21.75 -14.68
N LEU A 6 -17.98 -21.93 -14.82
CA LEU A 6 -17.13 -22.32 -13.72
C LEU A 6 -16.75 -21.05 -12.96
N SER A 7 -17.50 -20.75 -11.89
CA SER A 7 -17.16 -19.72 -10.94
C SER A 7 -15.94 -20.20 -10.14
N MET A 8 -14.76 -19.68 -10.42
CA MET A 8 -13.59 -19.85 -9.55
C MET A 8 -13.74 -18.91 -8.36
N LEU A 9 -14.35 -19.45 -7.29
CA LEU A 9 -14.28 -18.86 -5.96
C LEU A 9 -12.89 -19.17 -5.42
N LEU A 10 -11.96 -18.21 -5.50
CA LEU A 10 -10.64 -18.31 -4.88
C LEU A 10 -10.82 -18.10 -3.37
N ALA A 11 -11.11 -19.20 -2.66
CA ALA A 11 -11.05 -19.22 -1.23
C ALA A 11 -9.58 -19.13 -0.80
N VAL A 12 -9.15 -17.99 -0.27
CA VAL A 12 -7.88 -17.87 0.44
C VAL A 12 -8.03 -18.69 1.73
N ILE A 13 -7.57 -19.92 1.70
CA ILE A 13 -7.45 -20.75 2.90
C ILE A 13 -6.29 -20.18 3.70
N MET A 14 -6.59 -19.52 4.82
CA MET A 14 -5.62 -19.27 5.89
C MET A 14 -5.18 -20.63 6.44
N VAL A 15 -4.06 -21.14 5.93
CA VAL A 15 -3.34 -22.21 6.61
C VAL A 15 -2.59 -21.54 7.75
N LEU A 16 -3.13 -21.64 8.96
CA LEU A 16 -2.42 -21.42 10.21
C LEU A 16 -1.36 -22.53 10.37
N GLY A 17 -0.30 -22.46 9.58
CA GLY A 17 0.94 -23.19 9.81
C GLY A 17 1.80 -22.38 10.76
N LEU A 18 2.20 -22.99 11.87
CA LEU A 18 3.26 -22.50 12.75
C LEU A 18 4.54 -22.28 11.92
N ILE A 19 4.72 -21.09 11.38
CA ILE A 19 5.98 -20.67 10.76
C ILE A 19 6.87 -20.26 11.94
N PRO A 20 8.05 -20.90 12.13
CA PRO A 20 8.98 -20.48 13.17
C PRO A 20 9.36 -19.02 12.94
N VAL A 21 9.28 -18.20 13.99
CA VAL A 21 9.45 -16.75 14.02
C VAL A 21 10.87 -16.29 13.60
N ASN A 22 11.74 -17.17 13.15
CA ASN A 22 13.16 -16.92 12.87
C ASN A 22 13.56 -16.94 11.39
N ALA A 23 12.62 -16.93 10.47
CA ALA A 23 12.93 -16.84 9.03
C ALA A 23 12.53 -15.47 8.46
N PHE A 24 12.94 -14.37 9.11
CA PHE A 24 13.06 -13.11 8.40
C PHE A 24 14.30 -13.18 7.51
N ALA A 25 14.17 -13.87 6.38
CA ALA A 25 15.08 -13.72 5.26
C ALA A 25 15.18 -12.22 4.90
N ALA A 26 16.32 -11.80 4.36
CA ALA A 26 16.55 -10.45 3.88
C ALA A 26 15.28 -9.89 3.25
N GLY A 27 14.75 -8.77 3.82
CA GLY A 27 13.39 -8.33 3.60
C GLY A 27 13.01 -8.26 2.13
N LYS A 28 11.79 -8.69 1.79
CA LYS A 28 11.24 -8.52 0.45
C LYS A 28 11.41 -7.09 -0.04
N THR A 29 11.72 -6.95 -1.30
CA THR A 29 11.60 -5.65 -1.97
C THR A 29 10.12 -5.32 -2.19
N VAL A 30 9.80 -4.04 -2.41
CA VAL A 30 8.43 -3.63 -2.75
C VAL A 30 7.95 -4.32 -4.02
N SER A 31 8.80 -4.52 -5.03
CA SER A 31 8.43 -5.27 -6.23
C SER A 31 8.04 -6.72 -5.92
N GLN A 32 8.80 -7.39 -5.06
CA GLN A 32 8.48 -8.77 -4.64
C GLN A 32 7.20 -8.87 -3.79
N TYR A 33 6.80 -7.79 -3.12
CA TYR A 33 5.53 -7.74 -2.41
C TYR A 33 4.33 -7.87 -3.36
N PHE A 34 4.48 -7.37 -4.58
CA PHE A 34 3.46 -7.41 -5.63
C PHE A 34 3.63 -8.57 -6.63
N ASP A 35 4.52 -9.53 -6.37
CA ASP A 35 4.71 -10.68 -7.26
C ASP A 35 3.40 -11.45 -7.48
N GLY A 36 3.08 -11.72 -8.75
CA GLY A 36 1.84 -12.40 -9.15
C GLY A 36 0.62 -11.48 -9.29
N LEU A 37 0.73 -10.19 -8.98
CA LEU A 37 -0.31 -9.20 -9.25
C LEU A 37 -0.05 -8.51 -10.60
N PRO A 38 -1.10 -8.05 -11.30
CA PRO A 38 -0.97 -7.42 -12.63
C PRO A 38 -0.52 -5.95 -12.54
N VAL A 39 0.50 -5.68 -11.73
CA VAL A 39 1.08 -4.35 -11.54
C VAL A 39 2.60 -4.39 -11.53
N THR A 40 3.22 -3.27 -11.90
CA THR A 40 4.62 -2.98 -11.60
C THR A 40 4.68 -1.88 -10.55
N ALA A 41 5.51 -2.07 -9.52
CA ALA A 41 5.62 -1.13 -8.41
C ALA A 41 6.89 -0.28 -8.51
N ASP A 42 6.72 1.03 -8.38
CA ASP A 42 7.80 2.01 -8.16
C ASP A 42 7.67 2.54 -6.72
N PRO A 43 8.56 2.16 -5.82
CA PRO A 43 8.52 2.60 -4.42
C PRO A 43 9.02 4.03 -4.20
N GLY A 44 9.42 4.73 -5.25
CA GLY A 44 10.18 5.97 -5.15
C GLY A 44 11.66 5.72 -4.87
N THR A 45 12.39 6.76 -4.51
CA THR A 45 13.84 6.71 -4.38
C THR A 45 14.34 7.27 -3.04
N GLY A 46 15.58 6.92 -2.69
CA GLY A 46 16.28 7.47 -1.54
C GLY A 46 15.66 7.06 -0.20
N THR A 47 15.80 7.94 0.77
CA THR A 47 15.38 7.67 2.16
C THR A 47 13.88 7.77 2.39
N THR A 48 13.13 8.27 1.42
CA THR A 48 11.65 8.36 1.45
C THR A 48 10.98 7.26 0.64
N ALA A 49 11.74 6.36 0.04
CA ALA A 49 11.20 5.21 -0.69
C ALA A 49 10.35 4.33 0.22
N TRP A 50 9.24 3.82 -0.30
CA TRP A 50 8.44 2.79 0.36
C TRP A 50 9.26 1.53 0.56
N LYS A 51 8.92 0.80 1.61
CA LYS A 51 9.61 -0.45 1.99
C LYS A 51 8.61 -1.47 2.51
N VAL A 52 9.00 -2.74 2.49
CA VAL A 52 8.26 -3.80 3.16
C VAL A 52 8.67 -3.82 4.64
N GLY A 53 7.69 -4.00 5.51
CA GLY A 53 7.89 -4.12 6.94
C GLY A 53 6.74 -4.86 7.61
N THR A 54 6.57 -4.65 8.91
CA THR A 54 5.50 -5.32 9.67
C THR A 54 4.69 -4.30 10.47
N LYS A 55 3.37 -4.50 10.51
CA LYS A 55 2.45 -3.81 11.41
C LYS A 55 1.50 -4.83 12.00
N ASP A 56 1.37 -4.83 13.33
CA ASP A 56 0.48 -5.75 14.06
C ASP A 56 0.72 -7.24 13.74
N GLY A 57 2.00 -7.60 13.48
CA GLY A 57 2.41 -8.96 13.14
C GLY A 57 2.16 -9.37 11.68
N GLN A 58 1.66 -8.48 10.85
CA GLN A 58 1.44 -8.72 9.41
C GLN A 58 2.49 -8.00 8.57
N GLU A 59 2.85 -8.62 7.45
CA GLU A 59 3.70 -7.98 6.45
C GLU A 59 2.90 -6.90 5.71
N VAL A 60 3.45 -5.70 5.65
CA VAL A 60 2.82 -4.51 5.05
C VAL A 60 3.84 -3.68 4.28
N LEU A 61 3.34 -2.77 3.44
CA LEU A 61 4.14 -1.69 2.89
C LEU A 61 4.14 -0.50 3.85
N LEU A 62 5.26 0.18 3.95
CA LEU A 62 5.48 1.34 4.82
C LEU A 62 5.97 2.51 3.98
N SER A 63 5.37 3.70 4.17
CA SER A 63 5.94 4.93 3.61
C SER A 63 7.30 5.24 4.23
N GLY A 64 8.22 5.80 3.45
CA GLY A 64 9.62 6.02 3.87
C GLY A 64 9.88 7.35 4.57
N SER A 65 8.88 8.20 4.80
CA SER A 65 9.04 9.57 5.30
C SER A 65 8.96 9.73 6.82
N ALA A 66 8.78 8.64 7.57
CA ALA A 66 8.73 8.68 9.03
C ALA A 66 9.95 9.41 9.62
N GLY A 67 9.72 10.37 10.53
CA GLY A 67 10.75 11.20 11.17
C GLY A 67 11.47 12.18 10.22
N LYS A 68 10.91 12.47 9.04
CA LYS A 68 11.56 13.36 8.05
C LYS A 68 10.64 14.51 7.66
N SER A 69 10.80 15.64 8.31
CA SER A 69 10.05 16.85 7.98
C SER A 69 10.25 17.28 6.53
N HIS A 70 9.26 17.96 5.95
CA HIS A 70 9.24 18.44 4.55
C HIS A 70 9.50 17.33 3.51
N SER A 71 9.08 16.11 3.78
CA SER A 71 9.33 14.99 2.91
C SER A 71 8.06 14.47 2.27
N THR A 72 8.21 13.82 1.12
CA THR A 72 7.14 13.12 0.43
C THR A 72 7.61 11.70 0.11
N SER A 73 6.76 10.74 0.43
CA SER A 73 6.95 9.33 0.12
C SER A 73 5.87 8.91 -0.88
N THR A 74 6.26 8.46 -2.06
CA THR A 74 5.33 8.11 -3.13
C THR A 74 5.54 6.66 -3.56
N LEU A 75 4.45 5.87 -3.56
CA LEU A 75 4.37 4.56 -4.20
C LEU A 75 3.53 4.70 -5.45
N THR A 76 4.02 4.21 -6.57
CA THR A 76 3.26 4.16 -7.83
C THR A 76 3.13 2.73 -8.30
N LEU A 77 1.89 2.26 -8.48
CA LEU A 77 1.56 0.99 -9.12
C LEU A 77 1.08 1.27 -10.54
N THR A 78 1.77 0.70 -11.54
CA THR A 78 1.35 0.78 -12.94
C THR A 78 0.72 -0.54 -13.33
N PHE A 79 -0.54 -0.53 -13.77
CA PHE A 79 -1.28 -1.73 -14.16
C PHE A 79 -0.77 -2.28 -15.49
N THR A 80 -0.46 -3.57 -15.54
CA THR A 80 0.03 -4.25 -16.75
C THR A 80 -1.08 -4.83 -17.61
N GLU A 81 -2.29 -4.95 -17.05
CA GLU A 81 -3.53 -5.37 -17.73
C GLU A 81 -4.74 -4.75 -17.04
N ASP A 82 -5.93 -4.87 -17.64
CA ASP A 82 -7.19 -4.44 -17.03
C ASP A 82 -7.45 -5.30 -15.79
N SER A 83 -7.66 -4.67 -14.64
CA SER A 83 -7.69 -5.37 -13.36
C SER A 83 -8.60 -4.69 -12.34
N HIS A 84 -9.13 -5.52 -11.43
CA HIS A 84 -9.73 -5.07 -10.18
C HIS A 84 -8.74 -5.34 -9.04
N LEU A 85 -8.36 -4.28 -8.31
CA LEU A 85 -7.47 -4.35 -7.16
C LEU A 85 -8.23 -3.97 -5.89
N SER A 86 -8.21 -4.85 -4.89
CA SER A 86 -8.72 -4.57 -3.54
C SER A 86 -7.57 -4.59 -2.54
N PHE A 87 -7.46 -3.57 -1.72
CA PHE A 87 -6.43 -3.46 -0.70
C PHE A 87 -6.92 -2.69 0.52
N ALA A 88 -6.20 -2.80 1.63
CA ALA A 88 -6.42 -1.98 2.81
C ALA A 88 -5.27 -0.99 2.99
N TYR A 89 -5.58 0.18 3.54
CA TYR A 89 -4.58 1.16 3.95
C TYR A 89 -4.89 1.71 5.34
N LYS A 90 -3.87 2.22 6.01
CA LYS A 90 -4.00 2.89 7.32
C LYS A 90 -3.08 4.11 7.33
N VAL A 91 -3.59 5.22 7.85
CA VAL A 91 -2.81 6.43 8.12
C VAL A 91 -2.57 6.54 9.63
N SER A 92 -1.33 6.73 10.02
CA SER A 92 -0.92 6.95 11.41
C SER A 92 0.07 8.11 11.43
N SER A 93 -0.45 9.34 11.61
CA SER A 93 0.31 10.57 11.38
C SER A 93 -0.14 11.72 12.28
N GLU A 94 0.50 12.87 12.16
CA GLU A 94 0.05 14.10 12.78
C GLU A 94 -1.26 14.58 12.14
N ALA A 95 -2.29 14.79 12.98
CA ALA A 95 -3.61 15.19 12.52
C ALA A 95 -3.57 16.58 11.84
N LYS A 96 -4.20 16.70 10.68
CA LYS A 96 -4.35 17.90 9.84
C LYS A 96 -3.11 18.31 9.04
N TYR A 97 -1.92 17.88 9.41
CA TYR A 97 -0.66 18.36 8.84
C TYR A 97 -0.05 17.35 7.89
N ASP A 98 0.19 16.13 8.33
CA ASP A 98 0.79 15.07 7.50
C ASP A 98 -0.29 14.27 6.80
N LYS A 99 -0.28 14.25 5.47
CA LYS A 99 -1.43 13.85 4.66
C LYS A 99 -1.13 12.68 3.74
N CYS A 100 -2.04 11.71 3.74
CA CYS A 100 -2.10 10.66 2.74
C CYS A 100 -3.10 11.01 1.64
N THR A 101 -2.67 10.89 0.39
CA THR A 101 -3.54 11.05 -0.79
C THR A 101 -3.38 9.83 -1.70
N ILE A 102 -4.49 9.25 -2.14
CA ILE A 102 -4.49 8.11 -3.09
C ILE A 102 -5.22 8.53 -4.35
N LYS A 103 -4.61 8.26 -5.51
CA LYS A 103 -5.17 8.63 -6.83
C LYS A 103 -5.05 7.49 -7.82
N LEU A 104 -6.06 7.35 -8.69
CA LEU A 104 -5.98 6.59 -9.93
C LEU A 104 -5.92 7.58 -11.11
N GLY A 105 -4.76 7.70 -11.74
CA GLY A 105 -4.52 8.75 -12.72
C GLY A 105 -4.77 10.13 -12.12
N SER A 106 -5.76 10.87 -12.66
CA SER A 106 -6.19 12.18 -12.13
C SER A 106 -7.33 12.10 -11.11
N THR A 107 -7.94 10.94 -10.93
CA THR A 107 -9.06 10.75 -10.00
C THR A 107 -8.55 10.58 -8.58
N ILE A 108 -9.00 11.45 -7.66
CA ILE A 108 -8.68 11.35 -6.23
C ILE A 108 -9.63 10.33 -5.59
N LEU A 109 -9.07 9.31 -4.97
CA LEU A 109 -9.79 8.26 -4.24
C LEU A 109 -9.78 8.53 -2.73
N VAL A 110 -8.66 9.07 -2.22
CA VAL A 110 -8.48 9.49 -0.84
C VAL A 110 -7.83 10.86 -0.86
N ASP A 111 -8.46 11.84 -0.20
CA ASP A 111 -8.04 13.25 -0.23
C ASP A 111 -7.49 13.71 1.12
N GLY A 112 -6.17 13.64 1.27
CA GLY A 112 -5.45 14.27 2.38
C GLY A 112 -5.81 13.74 3.77
N GLU A 113 -6.06 12.44 3.92
CA GLU A 113 -6.29 11.84 5.23
C GLU A 113 -5.08 11.99 6.15
N SER A 114 -5.32 12.22 7.44
CA SER A 114 -4.30 12.46 8.45
C SER A 114 -4.75 12.01 9.84
N GLY A 115 -3.84 11.99 10.80
CA GLY A 115 -4.10 11.56 12.17
C GLY A 115 -4.02 10.03 12.31
N GLU A 116 -4.44 9.52 13.45
CA GLU A 116 -4.55 8.08 13.69
C GLU A 116 -5.88 7.57 13.12
N GLN A 117 -5.81 6.73 12.10
CA GLN A 117 -6.97 6.15 11.44
C GLN A 117 -7.01 4.64 11.67
N ASP A 118 -8.19 4.04 11.59
CA ASP A 118 -8.33 2.59 11.47
C ASP A 118 -8.01 2.12 10.06
N TRP A 119 -7.80 0.81 9.88
CA TRP A 119 -7.68 0.20 8.56
C TRP A 119 -8.94 0.42 7.72
N LYS A 120 -8.76 0.87 6.49
CA LYS A 120 -9.82 1.14 5.51
C LYS A 120 -9.59 0.32 4.25
N GLY A 121 -10.65 -0.30 3.74
CA GLY A 121 -10.61 -0.97 2.44
C GLY A 121 -10.78 0.02 1.30
N LEU A 122 -10.10 -0.24 0.19
CA LEU A 122 -10.27 0.48 -1.08
C LEU A 122 -10.28 -0.51 -2.23
N GLU A 123 -11.21 -0.31 -3.16
CA GLU A 123 -11.35 -1.10 -4.38
C GLU A 123 -11.15 -0.20 -5.59
N VAL A 124 -10.44 -0.69 -6.59
CA VAL A 124 -10.06 0.07 -7.78
C VAL A 124 -10.21 -0.78 -9.02
N ASP A 125 -11.03 -0.31 -9.97
CA ASP A 125 -11.06 -0.84 -11.33
C ASP A 125 -10.12 -0.03 -12.20
N ALA A 126 -9.08 -0.65 -12.71
CA ALA A 126 -8.05 0.02 -13.50
C ALA A 126 -7.87 -0.62 -14.87
N LYS A 127 -7.49 0.18 -15.84
CA LYS A 127 -7.11 -0.25 -17.18
C LYS A 127 -5.61 -0.45 -17.27
N LYS A 128 -5.19 -1.27 -18.23
CA LYS A 128 -3.77 -1.39 -18.57
C LYS A 128 -3.16 -0.01 -18.82
N GLY A 129 -2.06 0.25 -18.12
CA GLY A 129 -1.32 1.53 -18.18
C GLY A 129 -1.77 2.58 -17.17
N ASP A 130 -2.90 2.38 -16.48
CA ASP A 130 -3.31 3.27 -15.39
C ASP A 130 -2.29 3.22 -14.25
N LYS A 131 -2.21 4.33 -13.52
CA LYS A 131 -1.31 4.47 -12.38
C LYS A 131 -2.10 4.75 -11.11
N LEU A 132 -1.99 3.85 -10.13
CA LEU A 132 -2.42 4.10 -8.77
C LEU A 132 -1.23 4.68 -7.99
N THR A 133 -1.42 5.88 -7.42
CA THR A 133 -0.38 6.57 -6.65
C THR A 133 -0.84 6.73 -5.21
N VAL A 134 -0.01 6.30 -4.27
CA VAL A 134 -0.17 6.54 -2.84
C VAL A 134 0.93 7.51 -2.41
N GLU A 135 0.53 8.71 -2.01
CA GLU A 135 1.44 9.78 -1.58
C GLU A 135 1.23 10.05 -0.10
N TYR A 136 2.31 10.04 0.67
CA TYR A 136 2.34 10.55 2.04
C TYR A 136 3.26 11.75 2.11
N LYS A 137 2.70 12.90 2.44
CA LYS A 137 3.38 14.19 2.48
C LYS A 137 3.40 14.73 3.91
N LYS A 138 4.61 14.98 4.41
CA LYS A 138 4.85 15.60 5.71
C LYS A 138 5.07 17.09 5.58
N ASP A 139 4.59 17.81 6.59
CA ASP A 139 4.83 19.23 6.73
C ASP A 139 6.23 19.55 7.35
N SER A 140 6.37 20.72 7.99
CA SER A 140 7.65 21.22 8.50
C SER A 140 8.04 20.67 9.86
N SER A 141 7.12 20.07 10.61
CA SER A 141 7.34 19.70 12.02
C SER A 141 6.38 18.62 12.47
N GLY A 142 6.67 18.04 13.63
CA GLY A 142 5.79 17.09 14.29
C GLY A 142 5.93 15.66 13.77
N ASP A 143 6.42 14.79 14.65
CA ASP A 143 6.39 13.35 14.42
C ASP A 143 5.42 12.77 15.45
N GLN A 144 4.19 12.49 15.04
CA GLN A 144 3.16 11.95 15.92
C GLN A 144 2.68 10.58 15.42
N ASN A 145 2.30 9.71 16.35
CA ASN A 145 1.91 8.35 16.10
C ASN A 145 3.06 7.57 15.42
N ASP A 146 2.77 6.70 14.46
CA ASP A 146 3.80 5.96 13.72
C ASP A 146 4.45 6.81 12.61
N ASP A 147 3.88 7.98 12.33
CA ASP A 147 4.33 8.91 11.29
C ASP A 147 4.49 8.22 9.93
N CYS A 148 3.49 7.42 9.55
CA CYS A 148 3.56 6.50 8.43
C CYS A 148 2.18 6.24 7.80
N VAL A 149 2.20 5.84 6.52
CA VAL A 149 1.08 5.20 5.81
C VAL A 149 1.45 3.74 5.54
N TYR A 150 0.49 2.86 5.77
CA TYR A 150 0.56 1.42 5.56
C TYR A 150 -0.35 1.00 4.43
#